data_635a0062772fba4dbda24244e58fb751
#
_entry.id   635a0062772fba4dbda24244e58fb751
#
_cell.length_a   1.000
_cell.length_b   1.000
_cell.length_c   1.000
_cell.angle_alpha   90.00
_cell.angle_beta   90.00
_cell.angle_gamma   90.00
#
_symmetry.space_group_name_H-M   'P 1'
#
loop_
_entity.id
_entity.type
_entity.pdbx_description
1 polymer ?
#
loop_
_entity_poly.entity_id
_entity_poly.type
_entity_poly.pdbx_seq_one_letter_code
_entity_poly.pdbx_strand_id
1 'polypeptide(L)'
;FSELNNLENISMFDQYSAICGISMTELTSVMKPDVEGLGDALGLTYDECLEELRLYYDGYHFSKHSEDVFNPFSLIRAMNGQAIESYWFGSGTPSYLIKSLQKYHVNVMDIETKGVTIDDFDVSPEQMTSALPLLYQSGYLTIKAYKPLTKSYQLGYPNNEVRIGMLRSLAPNYLSPVSIDNNGLVTEFVDFLYDENIEGAMNRLKAYLSSISNRLSNKNERDFQTVFYLIFNLMGAFIKVEEESAIGRADAVLQLPNTIYVFELKYDGSAEDALRQIDDKGYLIPYTASGKKLVKVGVNYDSDQRTIGEWIIRKG
;
A
#
# COMPACT_ATOMS: atom_id res chain seq x y z
N PHE A 1 -21.86 -23.19 -0.86
CA PHE A 1 -22.74 -22.91 -2.01
C PHE A 1 -22.77 -24.06 -3.04
N SER A 2 -21.80 -24.97 -2.99
CA SER A 2 -21.54 -25.97 -4.04
C SER A 2 -22.60 -27.08 -4.19
N GLU A 3 -23.57 -27.21 -3.30
CA GLU A 3 -24.57 -28.27 -3.37
C GLU A 3 -25.89 -27.84 -4.05
N LEU A 4 -26.03 -26.56 -4.39
CA LEU A 4 -27.20 -26.03 -5.08
C LEU A 4 -26.96 -25.94 -6.59
N ASN A 5 -27.07 -27.07 -7.29
CA ASN A 5 -26.83 -27.16 -8.74
C ASN A 5 -27.76 -26.29 -9.60
N ASN A 6 -28.73 -25.62 -9.01
CA ASN A 6 -29.69 -24.77 -9.72
C ASN A 6 -29.35 -23.27 -9.66
N LEU A 7 -28.27 -22.89 -8.96
CA LEU A 7 -27.83 -21.50 -8.87
C LEU A 7 -26.54 -21.33 -9.68
N GLU A 8 -26.49 -20.27 -10.48
CA GLU A 8 -25.30 -19.86 -11.19
C GLU A 8 -24.50 -18.85 -10.37
N ASN A 9 -23.19 -19.06 -10.26
CA ASN A 9 -22.31 -18.08 -9.65
C ASN A 9 -22.02 -16.95 -10.63
N ILE A 10 -22.58 -15.77 -10.38
CA ILE A 10 -22.46 -14.57 -11.23
C ILE A 10 -21.33 -13.63 -10.79
N SER A 11 -20.58 -13.95 -9.76
CA SER A 11 -19.57 -13.05 -9.14
C SER A 11 -18.51 -12.55 -10.10
N MET A 12 -18.21 -13.34 -11.16
CA MET A 12 -17.18 -12.99 -12.15
C MET A 12 -17.78 -12.56 -13.50
N PHE A 13 -19.08 -12.27 -13.56
CA PHE A 13 -19.73 -11.83 -14.79
C PHE A 13 -19.65 -10.32 -14.94
N ASP A 14 -19.07 -9.84 -16.04
CA ASP A 14 -18.87 -8.42 -16.33
C ASP A 14 -20.16 -7.60 -16.18
N GLN A 15 -21.29 -8.15 -16.58
CA GLN A 15 -22.61 -7.46 -16.52
C GLN A 15 -23.12 -7.19 -15.10
N TYR A 16 -22.55 -7.83 -14.07
CA TYR A 16 -22.94 -7.65 -12.65
C TYR A 16 -21.84 -7.02 -11.81
N SER A 17 -20.71 -6.69 -12.41
CA SER A 17 -19.51 -6.27 -11.69
C SER A 17 -19.67 -4.97 -10.88
N ALA A 18 -20.56 -4.06 -11.31
CA ALA A 18 -20.80 -2.81 -10.60
C ALA A 18 -21.96 -2.87 -9.57
N ILE A 19 -22.64 -4.01 -9.43
CA ILE A 19 -23.88 -4.10 -8.63
C ILE A 19 -23.68 -3.80 -7.13
N CYS A 20 -22.47 -4.01 -6.62
CA CYS A 20 -22.14 -3.82 -5.20
C CYS A 20 -21.26 -2.58 -4.95
N GLY A 21 -21.04 -1.73 -5.95
CA GLY A 21 -20.19 -0.55 -5.86
C GLY A 21 -20.89 0.70 -6.36
N ILE A 22 -20.17 1.83 -6.29
CA ILE A 22 -20.54 3.08 -6.96
C ILE A 22 -19.53 3.30 -8.08
N SER A 23 -20.00 3.45 -9.33
CA SER A 23 -19.14 3.70 -10.46
C SER A 23 -18.65 5.16 -10.50
N MET A 24 -17.55 5.41 -11.20
CA MET A 24 -17.07 6.78 -11.45
C MET A 24 -18.14 7.64 -12.15
N THR A 25 -18.91 7.04 -13.04
CA THR A 25 -20.01 7.71 -13.74
C THR A 25 -21.10 8.16 -12.77
N GLU A 26 -21.51 7.32 -11.83
CA GLU A 26 -22.50 7.68 -10.80
C GLU A 26 -21.96 8.77 -9.87
N LEU A 27 -20.70 8.64 -9.44
CA LEU A 27 -20.05 9.61 -8.56
C LEU A 27 -19.99 11.00 -9.21
N THR A 28 -19.59 11.09 -10.49
CA THR A 28 -19.41 12.36 -11.18
C THR A 28 -20.70 12.97 -11.74
N SER A 29 -21.79 12.19 -11.83
CA SER A 29 -23.09 12.67 -12.29
C SER A 29 -24.08 12.88 -11.15
N VAL A 30 -24.44 11.82 -10.45
CA VAL A 30 -25.50 11.84 -9.43
C VAL A 30 -24.97 12.45 -8.12
N MET A 31 -23.75 12.11 -7.72
CA MET A 31 -23.16 12.51 -6.43
C MET A 31 -22.21 13.72 -6.57
N LYS A 32 -22.20 14.39 -7.72
CA LYS A 32 -21.33 15.55 -7.94
C LYS A 32 -21.46 16.63 -6.86
N PRO A 33 -22.68 17.03 -6.40
CA PRO A 33 -22.81 18.01 -5.34
C PRO A 33 -22.18 17.57 -4.00
N ASP A 34 -22.20 16.27 -3.71
CA ASP A 34 -21.60 15.72 -2.49
C ASP A 34 -20.07 15.79 -2.55
N VAL A 35 -19.48 15.53 -3.74
CA VAL A 35 -18.03 15.69 -3.99
C VAL A 35 -17.61 17.15 -3.87
N GLU A 36 -18.39 18.09 -4.46
CA GLU A 36 -18.16 19.53 -4.32
C GLU A 36 -18.20 19.96 -2.86
N GLY A 37 -19.23 19.53 -2.10
CA GLY A 37 -19.36 19.85 -0.67
C GLY A 37 -18.24 19.30 0.19
N LEU A 38 -17.75 18.09 -0.10
CA LEU A 38 -16.58 17.53 0.57
C LEU A 38 -15.31 18.30 0.20
N GLY A 39 -15.12 18.66 -1.08
CA GLY A 39 -13.99 19.47 -1.54
C GLY A 39 -13.93 20.82 -0.81
N ASP A 40 -15.05 21.52 -0.72
CA ASP A 40 -15.17 22.79 0.02
C ASP A 40 -14.77 22.63 1.49
N ALA A 41 -15.22 21.57 2.15
CA ALA A 41 -14.91 21.30 3.55
C ALA A 41 -13.43 21.00 3.79
N LEU A 42 -12.75 20.36 2.80
CA LEU A 42 -11.33 20.00 2.87
C LEU A 42 -10.41 21.10 2.30
N GLY A 43 -10.97 22.17 1.69
CA GLY A 43 -10.18 23.18 0.99
C GLY A 43 -9.55 22.69 -0.31
N LEU A 44 -10.18 21.71 -0.96
CA LEU A 44 -9.75 21.09 -2.21
C LEU A 44 -10.65 21.57 -3.37
N THR A 45 -10.10 21.66 -4.55
CA THR A 45 -10.90 21.76 -5.77
C THR A 45 -11.68 20.48 -6.04
N TYR A 46 -12.70 20.52 -6.89
CA TYR A 46 -13.47 19.35 -7.29
C TYR A 46 -12.58 18.20 -7.80
N ASP A 47 -11.64 18.53 -8.69
CA ASP A 47 -10.75 17.52 -9.30
C ASP A 47 -9.78 16.93 -8.29
N GLU A 48 -9.24 17.72 -7.38
CA GLU A 48 -8.38 17.24 -6.29
C GLU A 48 -9.17 16.34 -5.34
N CYS A 49 -10.38 16.73 -4.94
CA CYS A 49 -11.25 15.92 -4.10
C CYS A 49 -11.62 14.59 -4.77
N LEU A 50 -11.95 14.62 -6.06
CA LEU A 50 -12.27 13.42 -6.83
C LEU A 50 -11.08 12.47 -6.90
N GLU A 51 -9.87 12.97 -7.09
CA GLU A 51 -8.66 12.15 -7.11
C GLU A 51 -8.36 11.54 -5.72
N GLU A 52 -8.51 12.30 -4.64
CA GLU A 52 -8.37 11.77 -3.28
C GLU A 52 -9.39 10.67 -2.98
N LEU A 53 -10.66 10.88 -3.36
CA LEU A 53 -11.69 9.84 -3.22
C LEU A 53 -11.34 8.59 -4.03
N ARG A 54 -10.83 8.77 -5.24
CA ARG A 54 -10.38 7.67 -6.11
C ARG A 54 -9.26 6.87 -5.47
N LEU A 55 -8.23 7.54 -4.97
CA LEU A 55 -7.08 6.88 -4.32
C LEU A 55 -7.48 6.13 -3.05
N TYR A 56 -8.46 6.67 -2.30
CA TYR A 56 -8.83 6.14 -1.00
C TYR A 56 -9.90 5.08 -1.02
N TYR A 57 -10.91 5.15 -1.93
CA TYR A 57 -12.10 4.30 -1.86
C TYR A 57 -12.47 3.58 -3.15
N ASP A 58 -11.83 3.91 -4.29
CA ASP A 58 -12.04 3.24 -5.57
C ASP A 58 -11.20 1.95 -5.69
N GLY A 59 -11.28 1.32 -6.86
CA GLY A 59 -10.37 0.25 -7.26
C GLY A 59 -10.84 -1.17 -6.93
N TYR A 60 -12.08 -1.36 -6.47
CA TYR A 60 -12.67 -2.70 -6.42
C TYR A 60 -13.04 -3.16 -7.83
N HIS A 61 -12.50 -4.30 -8.24
CA HIS A 61 -12.63 -4.87 -9.56
C HIS A 61 -13.05 -6.33 -9.46
N PHE A 62 -14.22 -6.67 -10.01
CA PHE A 62 -14.88 -7.95 -9.73
C PHE A 62 -14.89 -8.94 -10.89
N SER A 63 -14.45 -8.54 -12.10
CA SER A 63 -14.43 -9.44 -13.25
C SER A 63 -13.23 -9.14 -14.17
N LYS A 64 -13.15 -9.77 -15.34
CA LYS A 64 -12.00 -9.63 -16.24
C LYS A 64 -11.93 -8.30 -16.98
N HIS A 65 -13.09 -7.70 -17.24
CA HIS A 65 -13.25 -6.52 -18.10
C HIS A 65 -14.16 -5.46 -17.49
N SER A 66 -14.41 -5.54 -16.18
CA SER A 66 -15.22 -4.55 -15.49
C SER A 66 -14.49 -3.22 -15.32
N GLU A 67 -15.25 -2.19 -15.03
CA GLU A 67 -14.72 -0.95 -14.46
C GLU A 67 -14.42 -1.14 -12.96
N ASP A 68 -13.58 -0.29 -12.41
CA ASP A 68 -13.38 -0.17 -10.97
C ASP A 68 -14.60 0.52 -10.35
N VAL A 69 -14.90 0.14 -9.10
CA VAL A 69 -15.99 0.75 -8.34
C VAL A 69 -15.53 1.14 -6.94
N PHE A 70 -16.14 2.21 -6.44
CA PHE A 70 -15.93 2.70 -5.08
C PHE A 70 -16.61 1.82 -4.05
N ASN A 71 -16.01 1.73 -2.86
CA ASN A 71 -16.66 1.18 -1.68
C ASN A 71 -17.81 2.13 -1.24
N PRO A 72 -19.09 1.72 -1.35
CA PRO A 72 -20.21 2.61 -1.04
C PRO A 72 -20.22 3.05 0.43
N PHE A 73 -19.85 2.16 1.35
CA PHE A 73 -19.85 2.48 2.78
C PHE A 73 -18.85 3.58 3.11
N SER A 74 -17.60 3.44 2.67
CA SER A 74 -16.56 4.42 2.95
C SER A 74 -16.80 5.75 2.22
N LEU A 75 -17.23 5.69 0.96
CA LEU A 75 -17.53 6.87 0.15
C LEU A 75 -18.64 7.74 0.78
N ILE A 76 -19.78 7.10 1.14
CA ILE A 76 -20.91 7.83 1.77
C ILE A 76 -20.51 8.37 3.14
N ARG A 77 -19.70 7.63 3.90
CA ARG A 77 -19.20 8.10 5.21
C ARG A 77 -18.27 9.31 5.06
N ALA A 78 -17.39 9.31 4.06
CA ALA A 78 -16.52 10.46 3.79
C ALA A 78 -17.32 11.72 3.47
N MET A 79 -18.34 11.60 2.61
CA MET A 79 -19.22 12.71 2.27
C MET A 79 -20.01 13.24 3.48
N ASN A 80 -20.61 12.35 4.26
CA ASN A 80 -21.39 12.73 5.45
C ASN A 80 -20.51 13.29 6.57
N GLY A 81 -19.31 12.73 6.76
CA GLY A 81 -18.34 13.15 7.78
C GLY A 81 -17.47 14.33 7.37
N GLN A 82 -17.52 14.74 6.09
CA GLN A 82 -16.66 15.77 5.50
C GLN A 82 -15.17 15.53 5.78
N ALA A 83 -14.74 14.26 5.72
CA ALA A 83 -13.36 13.83 5.96
C ALA A 83 -13.05 12.58 5.14
N ILE A 84 -11.79 12.45 4.69
CA ILE A 84 -11.29 11.24 4.03
C ILE A 84 -10.51 10.44 5.07
N GLU A 85 -11.13 9.38 5.58
CA GLU A 85 -10.61 8.55 6.67
C GLU A 85 -10.85 7.06 6.39
N SER A 86 -10.30 6.20 7.25
CA SER A 86 -10.49 4.75 7.17
C SER A 86 -11.80 4.35 7.85
N TYR A 87 -12.86 4.24 7.09
CA TYR A 87 -14.21 3.92 7.60
C TYR A 87 -14.53 2.44 7.61
N TRP A 88 -14.35 1.78 6.46
CA TRP A 88 -14.66 0.34 6.35
C TRP A 88 -13.68 -0.49 7.15
N PHE A 89 -12.39 -0.23 6.98
CA PHE A 89 -11.35 -0.95 7.70
C PHE A 89 -11.39 -0.63 9.21
N GLY A 90 -11.69 0.61 9.59
CA GLY A 90 -11.82 1.05 10.98
C GLY A 90 -12.99 0.42 11.73
N SER A 91 -14.01 -0.11 11.03
CA SER A 91 -15.16 -0.77 11.65
C SER A 91 -14.85 -2.12 12.29
N GLY A 92 -13.69 -2.69 12.06
CA GLY A 92 -13.19 -3.90 12.72
C GLY A 92 -12.24 -4.71 11.86
N THR A 93 -10.97 -4.70 12.19
CA THR A 93 -10.04 -5.68 11.62
C THR A 93 -10.37 -7.05 12.18
N PRO A 94 -10.74 -8.04 11.37
CA PRO A 94 -11.06 -9.35 11.89
C PRO A 94 -9.81 -9.99 12.50
N SER A 95 -9.82 -10.20 13.82
CA SER A 95 -8.76 -10.95 14.52
C SER A 95 -8.50 -12.31 13.86
N TYR A 96 -9.53 -12.86 13.23
CA TYR A 96 -9.46 -14.10 12.46
C TYR A 96 -8.54 -13.96 11.23
N LEU A 97 -8.59 -12.83 10.50
CA LEU A 97 -7.73 -12.59 9.34
C LEU A 97 -6.26 -12.57 9.75
N ILE A 98 -5.92 -11.81 10.79
CA ILE A 98 -4.53 -11.73 11.29
C ILE A 98 -4.03 -13.12 11.71
N LYS A 99 -4.85 -13.89 12.44
CA LYS A 99 -4.54 -15.28 12.81
C LYS A 99 -4.35 -16.18 11.59
N SER A 100 -5.12 -15.99 10.54
CA SER A 100 -5.00 -16.76 9.29
C SER A 100 -3.71 -16.43 8.55
N LEU A 101 -3.34 -15.15 8.45
CA LEU A 101 -2.06 -14.73 7.86
C LEU A 101 -0.87 -15.33 8.63
N GLN A 102 -0.93 -15.32 9.95
CA GLN A 102 0.07 -15.97 10.80
C GLN A 102 0.11 -17.50 10.61
N LYS A 103 -1.05 -18.15 10.59
CA LYS A 103 -1.17 -19.60 10.37
C LYS A 103 -0.55 -20.05 9.05
N TYR A 104 -0.78 -19.28 7.99
CA TYR A 104 -0.26 -19.58 6.66
C TYR A 104 1.11 -18.96 6.39
N HIS A 105 1.75 -18.34 7.40
CA HIS A 105 3.06 -17.69 7.29
C HIS A 105 3.16 -16.69 6.12
N VAL A 106 2.07 -15.97 5.86
CA VAL A 106 2.02 -14.98 4.77
C VAL A 106 2.88 -13.79 5.15
N ASN A 107 3.90 -13.51 4.33
CA ASN A 107 4.64 -12.26 4.46
C ASN A 107 3.81 -11.10 3.90
N VAL A 108 3.84 -9.96 4.57
CA VAL A 108 3.11 -8.76 4.16
C VAL A 108 3.49 -8.30 2.75
N MET A 109 4.72 -8.53 2.32
CA MET A 109 5.20 -8.22 0.96
C MET A 109 4.65 -9.16 -0.12
N ASP A 110 4.15 -10.33 0.27
CA ASP A 110 3.62 -11.35 -0.65
C ASP A 110 2.08 -11.33 -0.73
N ILE A 111 1.43 -10.39 -0.05
CA ILE A 111 -0.04 -10.27 -0.07
C ILE A 111 -0.54 -9.94 -1.47
N GLU A 112 0.13 -9.06 -2.17
CA GLU A 112 -0.15 -8.78 -3.58
C GLU A 112 0.47 -9.86 -4.45
N THR A 113 -0.36 -10.58 -5.20
CA THR A 113 0.05 -11.80 -5.91
C THR A 113 -0.07 -11.66 -7.43
N LYS A 114 0.79 -12.37 -8.15
CA LYS A 114 0.75 -12.43 -9.63
C LYS A 114 0.68 -13.89 -10.08
N GLY A 115 -0.07 -14.12 -11.16
CA GLY A 115 -0.12 -15.43 -11.81
C GLY A 115 -0.98 -16.47 -11.10
N VAL A 116 -1.95 -16.03 -10.27
CA VAL A 116 -2.92 -16.92 -9.61
C VAL A 116 -4.07 -17.26 -10.54
N THR A 117 -4.64 -18.44 -10.38
CA THR A 117 -5.85 -18.88 -11.11
C THR A 117 -7.10 -18.64 -10.27
N ILE A 118 -8.29 -18.77 -10.89
CA ILE A 118 -9.55 -18.62 -10.15
C ILE A 118 -9.66 -19.64 -9.01
N ASP A 119 -9.15 -20.84 -9.20
CA ASP A 119 -9.18 -21.92 -8.21
C ASP A 119 -8.28 -21.64 -6.99
N ASP A 120 -7.37 -20.63 -7.08
CA ASP A 120 -6.52 -20.24 -5.98
C ASP A 120 -7.21 -19.26 -5.00
N PHE A 121 -8.27 -18.56 -5.42
CA PHE A 121 -8.89 -17.51 -4.63
C PHE A 121 -10.43 -17.54 -4.55
N ASP A 122 -11.12 -18.18 -5.50
CA ASP A 122 -12.58 -18.36 -5.48
C ASP A 122 -12.96 -19.80 -5.08
N VAL A 123 -12.61 -20.17 -3.86
CA VAL A 123 -12.85 -21.49 -3.28
C VAL A 123 -13.66 -21.40 -1.98
N SER A 124 -14.37 -22.50 -1.64
CA SER A 124 -15.12 -22.56 -0.38
C SER A 124 -14.19 -22.54 0.84
N PRO A 125 -14.65 -22.06 2.01
CA PRO A 125 -13.85 -22.01 3.24
C PRO A 125 -13.24 -23.35 3.64
N GLU A 126 -13.91 -24.46 3.38
CA GLU A 126 -13.45 -25.82 3.69
C GLU A 126 -12.28 -26.28 2.81
N GLN A 127 -12.13 -25.68 1.65
CA GLN A 127 -11.10 -26.01 0.66
C GLN A 127 -9.90 -25.07 0.71
N MET A 128 -9.91 -24.07 1.59
CA MET A 128 -8.84 -23.09 1.70
C MET A 128 -7.52 -23.71 2.18
N THR A 129 -6.50 -23.65 1.33
CA THR A 129 -5.12 -24.08 1.63
C THR A 129 -4.18 -22.93 1.91
N SER A 130 -4.63 -21.69 1.70
CA SER A 130 -3.87 -20.45 1.91
C SER A 130 -4.79 -19.35 2.45
N ALA A 131 -4.22 -18.20 2.82
CA ALA A 131 -5.00 -17.04 3.23
C ALA A 131 -5.62 -16.27 2.04
N LEU A 132 -5.20 -16.57 0.81
CA LEU A 132 -5.58 -15.79 -0.38
C LEU A 132 -7.10 -15.76 -0.63
N PRO A 133 -7.83 -16.90 -0.60
CA PRO A 133 -9.28 -16.88 -0.76
C PRO A 133 -9.98 -16.02 0.29
N LEU A 134 -9.52 -16.10 1.55
CA LEU A 134 -10.08 -15.29 2.63
C LEU A 134 -9.88 -13.80 2.36
N LEU A 135 -8.68 -13.38 1.97
CA LEU A 135 -8.36 -11.99 1.66
C LEU A 135 -9.22 -11.45 0.50
N TYR A 136 -9.37 -12.23 -0.57
CA TYR A 136 -10.16 -11.85 -1.73
C TYR A 136 -11.65 -11.79 -1.41
N GLN A 137 -12.22 -12.86 -0.86
CA GLN A 137 -13.67 -12.96 -0.57
C GLN A 137 -14.12 -11.98 0.53
N SER A 138 -13.21 -11.54 1.39
CA SER A 138 -13.50 -10.52 2.41
C SER A 138 -13.23 -9.09 1.94
N GLY A 139 -12.85 -8.88 0.67
CA GLY A 139 -12.64 -7.55 0.10
C GLY A 139 -11.32 -6.86 0.47
N TYR A 140 -10.35 -7.59 1.05
CA TYR A 140 -9.01 -7.04 1.30
C TYR A 140 -8.14 -7.04 0.05
N LEU A 141 -8.42 -7.96 -0.88
CA LEU A 141 -7.81 -7.99 -2.21
C LEU A 141 -8.88 -7.93 -3.28
N THR A 142 -8.47 -7.44 -4.45
CA THR A 142 -9.29 -7.38 -5.64
C THR A 142 -8.47 -7.76 -6.86
N ILE A 143 -9.11 -7.95 -8.00
CA ILE A 143 -8.45 -8.19 -9.28
C ILE A 143 -7.79 -6.89 -9.75
N LYS A 144 -6.49 -6.89 -10.02
CA LYS A 144 -5.75 -5.76 -10.59
C LYS A 144 -5.44 -5.96 -12.08
N ALA A 145 -5.30 -7.20 -12.51
CA ALA A 145 -5.11 -7.50 -13.93
C ALA A 145 -5.48 -8.96 -14.24
N TYR A 146 -5.84 -9.21 -15.48
CA TYR A 146 -6.03 -10.54 -16.03
C TYR A 146 -5.14 -10.76 -17.25
N LYS A 147 -4.46 -11.90 -17.32
CA LYS A 147 -3.62 -12.31 -18.46
C LYS A 147 -4.33 -13.41 -19.26
N PRO A 148 -4.91 -13.10 -20.42
CA PRO A 148 -5.68 -14.08 -21.20
C PRO A 148 -4.86 -15.31 -21.63
N LEU A 149 -3.59 -15.11 -21.98
CA LEU A 149 -2.70 -16.20 -22.47
C LEU A 149 -2.50 -17.29 -21.41
N THR A 150 -2.30 -16.91 -20.17
CA THR A 150 -2.05 -17.83 -19.05
C THR A 150 -3.31 -18.09 -18.21
N LYS A 151 -4.41 -17.41 -18.52
CA LYS A 151 -5.66 -17.40 -17.74
C LYS A 151 -5.43 -17.09 -16.25
N SER A 152 -4.44 -16.24 -15.97
CA SER A 152 -4.03 -15.89 -14.61
C SER A 152 -4.39 -14.47 -14.24
N TYR A 153 -4.62 -14.27 -12.96
CA TYR A 153 -4.96 -12.99 -12.35
C TYR A 153 -3.79 -12.43 -11.55
N GLN A 154 -3.76 -11.13 -11.45
CA GLN A 154 -2.98 -10.42 -10.46
C GLN A 154 -3.97 -9.88 -9.42
N LEU A 155 -3.73 -10.18 -8.15
CA LEU A 155 -4.51 -9.64 -7.03
C LEU A 155 -3.68 -8.61 -6.27
N GLY A 156 -4.34 -7.57 -5.77
CA GLY A 156 -3.71 -6.52 -4.98
C GLY A 156 -4.75 -5.76 -4.14
N TYR A 157 -4.27 -4.87 -3.30
CA TYR A 157 -5.17 -4.02 -2.51
C TYR A 157 -6.06 -3.16 -3.41
N PRO A 158 -7.36 -3.03 -3.11
CA PRO A 158 -8.25 -2.18 -3.92
C PRO A 158 -7.78 -0.72 -3.89
N ASN A 159 -7.48 -0.19 -2.71
CA ASN A 159 -7.21 1.23 -2.48
C ASN A 159 -6.37 1.47 -1.22
N ASN A 160 -6.10 2.74 -0.94
CA ASN A 160 -5.28 3.15 0.18
C ASN A 160 -5.95 2.90 1.55
N GLU A 161 -7.27 2.98 1.66
CA GLU A 161 -7.97 2.67 2.90
C GLU A 161 -7.64 1.25 3.36
N VAL A 162 -7.82 0.27 2.46
CA VAL A 162 -7.61 -1.14 2.75
C VAL A 162 -6.13 -1.44 2.94
N ARG A 163 -5.27 -0.90 2.07
CA ARG A 163 -3.82 -1.10 2.14
C ARG A 163 -3.25 -0.60 3.47
N ILE A 164 -3.48 0.67 3.80
CA ILE A 164 -2.96 1.28 5.04
C ILE A 164 -3.53 0.59 6.27
N GLY A 165 -4.84 0.30 6.26
CA GLY A 165 -5.49 -0.41 7.35
C GLY A 165 -4.89 -1.79 7.59
N MET A 166 -4.67 -2.58 6.53
CA MET A 166 -4.04 -3.89 6.61
C MET A 166 -2.61 -3.80 7.16
N LEU A 167 -1.80 -2.88 6.63
CA LEU A 167 -0.42 -2.68 7.07
C LEU A 167 -0.34 -2.26 8.54
N ARG A 168 -1.20 -1.35 8.98
CA ARG A 168 -1.32 -0.96 10.40
C ARG A 168 -1.67 -2.15 11.30
N SER A 169 -2.57 -3.01 10.84
CA SER A 169 -2.99 -4.19 11.61
C SER A 169 -1.91 -5.26 11.69
N LEU A 170 -1.05 -5.36 10.68
CA LEU A 170 0.06 -6.30 10.62
C LEU A 170 1.32 -5.76 11.30
N ALA A 171 1.50 -4.45 11.32
CA ALA A 171 2.69 -3.80 11.86
C ALA A 171 3.10 -4.32 13.26
N PRO A 172 2.21 -4.54 14.24
CA PRO A 172 2.58 -5.06 15.56
C PRO A 172 3.25 -6.44 15.55
N ASN A 173 3.08 -7.21 14.47
CA ASN A 173 3.72 -8.53 14.34
C ASN A 173 5.19 -8.43 13.90
N TYR A 174 5.57 -7.35 13.27
CA TYR A 174 6.91 -7.10 12.72
C TYR A 174 7.63 -5.98 13.47
N LEU A 175 6.88 -4.98 13.93
CA LEU A 175 7.38 -3.81 14.64
C LEU A 175 7.13 -4.00 16.14
N SER A 176 8.07 -3.54 16.97
CA SER A 176 7.99 -3.78 18.43
C SER A 176 6.74 -3.17 19.08
N PRO A 177 6.02 -3.93 19.92
CA PRO A 177 4.92 -3.39 20.74
C PRO A 177 5.35 -2.32 21.75
N VAL A 178 6.63 -2.22 22.08
CA VAL A 178 7.17 -1.22 23.03
C VAL A 178 7.28 0.16 22.39
N SER A 179 7.35 0.23 21.08
CA SER A 179 7.07 1.46 20.33
C SER A 179 5.57 1.49 20.02
N ILE A 180 4.74 1.55 21.05
CA ILE A 180 3.28 1.80 20.94
C ILE A 180 2.99 3.03 20.05
N ASP A 181 4.02 3.71 19.66
CA ASP A 181 4.04 4.85 18.77
C ASP A 181 4.63 4.52 17.39
N ASN A 182 4.22 3.38 16.80
CA ASN A 182 4.54 3.12 15.39
C ASN A 182 4.01 4.25 14.50
N ASN A 183 2.90 4.89 14.90
CA ASN A 183 2.40 6.10 14.27
C ASN A 183 3.32 7.30 14.52
N GLY A 184 3.92 7.43 15.73
CA GLY A 184 4.87 8.49 16.05
C GLY A 184 6.12 8.42 15.19
N LEU A 185 6.71 7.24 15.00
CA LEU A 185 7.86 7.09 14.10
C LEU A 185 7.57 7.58 12.69
N VAL A 186 6.44 7.12 12.13
CA VAL A 186 6.05 7.48 10.75
C VAL A 186 5.78 8.97 10.66
N THR A 187 5.04 9.54 11.61
CA THR A 187 4.71 10.97 11.64
C THR A 187 5.97 11.81 11.79
N GLU A 188 6.85 11.52 12.77
CA GLU A 188 8.10 12.23 12.96
C GLU A 188 9.01 12.15 11.72
N PHE A 189 9.09 10.99 11.07
CA PHE A 189 9.86 10.83 9.84
C PHE A 189 9.30 11.72 8.72
N VAL A 190 7.98 11.74 8.56
CA VAL A 190 7.30 12.58 7.57
C VAL A 190 7.51 14.07 7.89
N ASP A 191 7.40 14.48 9.15
CA ASP A 191 7.67 15.86 9.58
C ASP A 191 9.10 16.29 9.23
N PHE A 192 10.09 15.44 9.51
CA PHE A 192 11.47 15.71 9.08
C PHE A 192 11.60 15.88 7.56
N LEU A 193 10.87 15.10 6.76
CA LEU A 193 10.90 15.23 5.30
C LEU A 193 10.21 16.53 4.83
N TYR A 194 9.13 16.96 5.46
CA TYR A 194 8.49 18.25 5.18
C TYR A 194 9.39 19.42 5.51
N ASP A 195 10.18 19.30 6.58
CA ASP A 195 11.19 20.29 7.00
C ASP A 195 12.49 20.20 6.16
N GLU A 196 12.52 19.37 5.12
CA GLU A 196 13.72 19.08 4.31
C GLU A 196 14.92 18.58 5.12
N ASN A 197 14.70 18.06 6.32
CA ASN A 197 15.71 17.52 7.22
C ASN A 197 15.86 16.00 7.06
N ILE A 198 16.32 15.57 5.90
CA ILE A 198 16.49 14.13 5.59
C ILE A 198 17.51 13.45 6.53
N GLU A 199 18.52 14.17 7.02
CA GLU A 199 19.47 13.63 8.01
C GLU A 199 18.76 13.31 9.33
N GLY A 200 17.87 14.17 9.80
CA GLY A 200 17.03 13.93 10.98
C GLY A 200 16.14 12.71 10.80
N ALA A 201 15.50 12.58 9.64
CA ALA A 201 14.69 11.42 9.28
C ALA A 201 15.49 10.11 9.34
N MET A 202 16.68 10.08 8.72
CA MET A 202 17.55 8.90 8.69
C MET A 202 18.08 8.52 10.08
N ASN A 203 18.47 9.51 10.88
CA ASN A 203 18.88 9.27 12.26
C ASN A 203 17.75 8.68 13.11
N ARG A 204 16.51 9.17 12.93
CA ARG A 204 15.33 8.66 13.63
C ARG A 204 15.03 7.22 13.23
N LEU A 205 15.11 6.91 11.93
CA LEU A 205 14.92 5.57 11.40
C LEU A 205 15.99 4.59 11.93
N LYS A 206 17.26 5.01 11.92
CA LYS A 206 18.37 4.22 12.49
C LYS A 206 18.16 3.92 13.97
N ALA A 207 17.80 4.92 14.76
CA ALA A 207 17.52 4.74 16.19
C ALA A 207 16.38 3.74 16.43
N TYR A 208 15.32 3.82 15.63
CA TYR A 208 14.21 2.89 15.71
C TYR A 208 14.62 1.46 15.35
N LEU A 209 15.29 1.25 14.22
CA LEU A 209 15.76 -0.08 13.79
C LEU A 209 16.70 -0.70 14.82
N SER A 210 17.59 0.09 15.42
CA SER A 210 18.45 -0.36 16.52
C SER A 210 17.65 -0.83 17.74
N SER A 211 16.52 -0.19 18.04
CA SER A 211 15.67 -0.54 19.19
C SER A 211 14.93 -1.88 19.00
N ILE A 212 14.59 -2.23 17.75
CA ILE A 212 13.87 -3.48 17.44
C ILE A 212 14.78 -4.65 17.06
N SER A 213 16.06 -4.40 16.80
CA SER A 213 17.01 -5.36 16.25
C SER A 213 17.11 -6.69 17.01
N ASN A 214 16.93 -6.66 18.34
CA ASN A 214 16.99 -7.86 19.18
C ASN A 214 15.71 -8.72 19.15
N ARG A 215 14.64 -8.24 18.54
CA ARG A 215 13.31 -8.86 18.52
C ARG A 215 12.92 -9.44 17.19
N LEU A 216 13.60 -9.06 16.09
CA LEU A 216 13.39 -9.66 14.77
C LEU A 216 13.81 -11.14 14.83
N SER A 217 12.86 -12.04 14.63
CA SER A 217 12.98 -13.45 14.96
C SER A 217 13.99 -14.20 14.10
N ASN A 218 14.20 -13.83 12.84
CA ASN A 218 15.01 -14.58 11.88
C ASN A 218 16.24 -13.84 11.34
N LYS A 219 16.40 -12.54 11.58
CA LYS A 219 17.63 -11.75 11.29
C LYS A 219 18.17 -11.94 9.87
N ASN A 220 17.29 -12.03 8.88
CA ASN A 220 17.65 -12.16 7.48
C ASN A 220 17.27 -10.90 6.69
N GLU A 221 17.80 -10.80 5.48
CA GLU A 221 17.52 -9.71 4.56
C GLU A 221 16.00 -9.46 4.38
N ARG A 222 15.22 -10.53 4.28
CA ARG A 222 13.76 -10.43 4.06
C ARG A 222 13.02 -9.80 5.24
N ASP A 223 13.42 -10.08 6.48
CA ASP A 223 12.82 -9.46 7.66
C ASP A 223 13.06 -7.96 7.69
N PHE A 224 14.28 -7.54 7.32
CA PHE A 224 14.64 -6.14 7.19
C PHE A 224 13.84 -5.45 6.07
N GLN A 225 13.79 -6.06 4.88
CA GLN A 225 12.99 -5.56 3.76
C GLN A 225 11.52 -5.42 4.15
N THR A 226 10.98 -6.38 4.91
CA THR A 226 9.60 -6.32 5.42
C THR A 226 9.36 -5.13 6.35
N VAL A 227 10.29 -4.86 7.28
CA VAL A 227 10.21 -3.70 8.17
C VAL A 227 10.25 -2.39 7.39
N PHE A 228 11.18 -2.27 6.45
CA PHE A 228 11.27 -1.10 5.58
C PHE A 228 9.99 -0.92 4.75
N TYR A 229 9.54 -1.98 4.10
CA TYR A 229 8.28 -1.98 3.36
C TYR A 229 7.12 -1.45 4.20
N LEU A 230 6.96 -1.96 5.43
CA LEU A 230 5.92 -1.52 6.35
C LEU A 230 6.04 -0.03 6.68
N ILE A 231 7.23 0.43 7.08
CA ILE A 231 7.45 1.83 7.47
C ILE A 231 7.14 2.76 6.29
N PHE A 232 7.71 2.49 5.11
CA PHE A 232 7.51 3.35 3.94
C PHE A 232 6.07 3.34 3.45
N ASN A 233 5.40 2.18 3.44
CA ASN A 233 4.01 2.11 3.03
C ASN A 233 3.05 2.76 4.03
N LEU A 234 3.33 2.72 5.32
CA LEU A 234 2.55 3.44 6.33
C LEU A 234 2.66 4.96 6.17
N MET A 235 3.74 5.47 5.58
CA MET A 235 3.86 6.89 5.20
C MET A 235 2.84 7.27 4.12
N GLY A 236 2.33 6.32 3.34
CA GLY A 236 1.27 6.54 2.36
C GLY A 236 -0.03 7.13 2.93
N ALA A 237 -0.18 7.16 4.27
CA ALA A 237 -1.26 7.88 4.93
C ALA A 237 -1.06 9.41 4.95
N PHE A 238 0.15 9.90 4.68
CA PHE A 238 0.53 11.31 4.81
C PHE A 238 1.14 11.89 3.54
N ILE A 239 1.79 11.06 2.73
CA ILE A 239 2.50 11.45 1.50
C ILE A 239 2.27 10.41 0.42
N LYS A 240 2.37 10.83 -0.85
CA LYS A 240 2.28 9.87 -1.95
C LYS A 240 3.53 8.99 -1.97
N VAL A 241 3.32 7.67 -1.87
CA VAL A 241 4.37 6.66 -1.95
C VAL A 241 4.20 5.87 -3.24
N GLU A 242 5.23 5.81 -4.06
CA GLU A 242 5.28 5.03 -5.29
C GLU A 242 6.44 4.03 -5.21
N GLU A 243 6.20 2.83 -5.71
CA GLU A 243 7.17 1.74 -5.68
C GLU A 243 7.63 1.29 -7.07
N GLU A 244 7.10 1.88 -8.16
CA GLU A 244 7.40 1.47 -9.53
C GLU A 244 7.83 2.63 -10.40
N SER A 245 8.89 2.43 -11.19
CA SER A 245 9.29 3.31 -12.29
C SER A 245 9.27 2.57 -13.63
N ALA A 246 9.30 3.31 -14.74
CA ALA A 246 9.23 2.75 -16.09
C ALA A 246 10.37 1.78 -16.45
N ILE A 247 11.52 1.88 -15.78
CA ILE A 247 12.75 1.13 -16.12
C ILE A 247 13.10 0.10 -15.04
N GLY A 248 12.45 0.17 -13.88
CA GLY A 248 12.71 -0.70 -12.74
C GLY A 248 11.93 -0.24 -11.52
N ARG A 249 12.22 -0.85 -10.37
CA ARG A 249 11.53 -0.59 -9.12
C ARG A 249 12.54 -0.01 -8.12
N ALA A 250 12.35 1.24 -7.70
CA ALA A 250 13.01 1.78 -6.50
C ALA A 250 12.38 1.14 -5.25
N ASP A 251 13.15 1.03 -4.18
CA ASP A 251 12.60 0.48 -2.93
C ASP A 251 11.52 1.39 -2.33
N ALA A 252 11.67 2.72 -2.45
CA ALA A 252 10.60 3.67 -2.19
C ALA A 252 10.79 5.00 -2.91
N VAL A 253 9.69 5.59 -3.37
CA VAL A 253 9.64 6.98 -3.86
C VAL A 253 8.61 7.75 -3.05
N LEU A 254 9.04 8.79 -2.36
CA LEU A 254 8.20 9.63 -1.52
C LEU A 254 8.00 10.99 -2.18
N GLN A 255 6.76 11.31 -2.52
CA GLN A 255 6.42 12.57 -3.17
C GLN A 255 5.79 13.54 -2.18
N LEU A 256 6.52 14.61 -1.85
CA LEU A 256 6.06 15.75 -1.08
C LEU A 256 5.69 16.93 -2.02
N PRO A 257 5.07 17.99 -1.51
CA PRO A 257 4.68 19.13 -2.34
C PRO A 257 5.86 19.72 -3.13
N ASN A 258 7.03 19.90 -2.51
CA ASN A 258 8.19 20.57 -3.10
C ASN A 258 9.37 19.65 -3.42
N THR A 259 9.37 18.40 -2.90
CA THR A 259 10.51 17.50 -2.98
C THR A 259 10.07 16.08 -3.26
N ILE A 260 10.82 15.37 -4.09
CA ILE A 260 10.68 13.94 -4.33
C ILE A 260 11.97 13.26 -3.83
N TYR A 261 11.79 12.31 -2.93
CA TYR A 261 12.87 11.47 -2.42
C TYR A 261 12.80 10.09 -3.04
N VAL A 262 13.92 9.60 -3.58
CA VAL A 262 14.05 8.22 -4.07
C VAL A 262 15.03 7.48 -3.19
N PHE A 263 14.54 6.41 -2.56
CA PHE A 263 15.31 5.55 -1.69
C PHE A 263 15.65 4.24 -2.39
N GLU A 264 16.89 3.81 -2.21
CA GLU A 264 17.36 2.48 -2.58
C GLU A 264 18.14 1.89 -1.41
N LEU A 265 17.87 0.61 -1.12
CA LEU A 265 18.41 -0.08 0.04
C LEU A 265 19.39 -1.17 -0.38
N LYS A 266 20.45 -1.33 0.35
CA LYS A 266 21.36 -2.47 0.25
C LYS A 266 21.43 -3.19 1.60
N TYR A 267 21.56 -4.50 1.52
CA TYR A 267 21.78 -5.37 2.66
C TYR A 267 23.23 -5.85 2.60
N ASP A 268 24.04 -5.50 3.59
CA ASP A 268 25.47 -5.80 3.63
C ASP A 268 26.25 -5.36 2.36
N GLY A 269 25.85 -4.23 1.79
CA GLY A 269 26.45 -3.64 0.61
C GLY A 269 27.07 -2.27 0.91
N SER A 270 26.79 -1.27 0.06
CA SER A 270 27.17 0.11 0.31
C SER A 270 26.07 1.10 -0.08
N ALA A 271 26.02 2.24 0.60
CA ALA A 271 25.13 3.34 0.23
C ALA A 271 25.47 3.92 -1.15
N GLU A 272 26.74 3.84 -1.56
CA GLU A 272 27.19 4.27 -2.90
C GLU A 272 26.66 3.34 -4.00
N ASP A 273 26.62 2.02 -3.77
CA ASP A 273 26.03 1.06 -4.71
C ASP A 273 24.51 1.27 -4.85
N ALA A 274 23.85 1.64 -3.76
CA ALA A 274 22.45 2.03 -3.79
C ALA A 274 22.22 3.26 -4.67
N LEU A 275 22.99 4.32 -4.48
CA LEU A 275 22.92 5.52 -5.32
C LEU A 275 23.20 5.23 -6.80
N ARG A 276 24.21 4.39 -7.07
CA ARG A 276 24.53 3.97 -8.43
C ARG A 276 23.34 3.25 -9.09
N GLN A 277 22.65 2.39 -8.35
CA GLN A 277 21.46 1.70 -8.87
C GLN A 277 20.33 2.69 -9.21
N ILE A 278 20.09 3.73 -8.40
CA ILE A 278 19.12 4.78 -8.72
C ILE A 278 19.45 5.42 -10.08
N ASP A 279 20.73 5.70 -10.34
CA ASP A 279 21.18 6.32 -11.58
C ASP A 279 21.10 5.36 -12.77
N ASP A 280 21.63 4.14 -12.64
CA ASP A 280 21.67 3.13 -13.70
C ASP A 280 20.27 2.70 -14.13
N LYS A 281 19.32 2.66 -13.21
CA LYS A 281 17.92 2.32 -13.47
C LYS A 281 17.05 3.53 -13.84
N GLY A 282 17.58 4.73 -13.73
CA GLY A 282 16.87 5.94 -14.09
C GLY A 282 15.62 6.22 -13.26
N TYR A 283 15.61 5.87 -11.99
CA TYR A 283 14.43 6.00 -11.12
C TYR A 283 13.91 7.44 -10.98
N LEU A 284 14.76 8.45 -11.21
CA LEU A 284 14.37 9.85 -11.19
C LEU A 284 13.78 10.36 -12.52
N ILE A 285 13.97 9.64 -13.63
CA ILE A 285 13.56 10.09 -14.96
C ILE A 285 12.07 10.50 -15.03
N PRO A 286 11.12 9.73 -14.46
CA PRO A 286 9.71 10.10 -14.50
C PRO A 286 9.37 11.43 -13.84
N TYR A 287 10.25 11.91 -12.94
CA TYR A 287 10.00 13.08 -12.08
C TYR A 287 10.74 14.33 -12.53
N THR A 288 11.60 14.25 -13.53
CA THR A 288 12.42 15.38 -14.00
C THR A 288 11.60 16.58 -14.49
N ALA A 289 10.39 16.34 -15.00
CA ALA A 289 9.47 17.38 -15.47
C ALA A 289 8.55 17.94 -14.36
N SER A 290 8.62 17.42 -13.13
CA SER A 290 7.71 17.78 -12.03
C SER A 290 7.90 19.21 -11.49
N GLY A 291 9.06 19.83 -11.76
CA GLY A 291 9.46 21.12 -11.16
C GLY A 291 9.84 21.01 -9.68
N LYS A 292 9.80 19.82 -9.08
CA LYS A 292 10.14 19.58 -7.69
C LYS A 292 11.64 19.31 -7.52
N LYS A 293 12.13 19.53 -6.32
CA LYS A 293 13.48 19.14 -5.92
C LYS A 293 13.57 17.61 -5.88
N LEU A 294 14.58 17.05 -6.56
CA LEU A 294 14.82 15.63 -6.58
C LEU A 294 15.97 15.28 -5.63
N VAL A 295 15.79 14.26 -4.80
CA VAL A 295 16.79 13.83 -3.81
C VAL A 295 16.93 12.30 -3.86
N LYS A 296 18.15 11.84 -4.03
CA LYS A 296 18.53 10.43 -3.96
C LYS A 296 19.02 10.08 -2.57
N VAL A 297 18.57 8.97 -2.02
CA VAL A 297 18.99 8.45 -0.71
C VAL A 297 19.39 6.99 -0.88
N GLY A 298 20.70 6.74 -0.90
CA GLY A 298 21.23 5.39 -0.84
C GLY A 298 21.42 4.97 0.61
N VAL A 299 20.97 3.80 0.98
CA VAL A 299 21.02 3.30 2.37
C VAL A 299 21.61 1.91 2.39
N ASN A 300 22.55 1.65 3.31
CA ASN A 300 23.04 0.31 3.60
C ASN A 300 22.60 -0.14 4.99
N TYR A 301 21.97 -1.31 5.07
CA TYR A 301 21.75 -2.02 6.31
C TYR A 301 22.95 -2.91 6.62
N ASP A 302 23.43 -2.82 7.85
CA ASP A 302 24.55 -3.60 8.39
C ASP A 302 23.97 -4.74 9.26
N SER A 303 24.10 -5.98 8.81
CA SER A 303 23.53 -7.14 9.49
C SER A 303 24.25 -7.47 10.79
N ASP A 304 25.55 -7.13 10.92
CA ASP A 304 26.32 -7.32 12.13
C ASP A 304 25.86 -6.35 13.24
N GLN A 305 25.66 -5.09 12.87
CA GLN A 305 25.14 -4.04 13.76
C GLN A 305 23.60 -4.11 13.90
N ARG A 306 22.93 -4.78 12.98
CA ARG A 306 21.47 -4.93 12.92
C ARG A 306 20.73 -3.61 12.84
N THR A 307 21.26 -2.68 12.09
CA THR A 307 20.70 -1.33 11.90
C THR A 307 21.22 -0.74 10.60
N ILE A 308 20.80 0.50 10.30
CA ILE A 308 21.41 1.25 9.21
C ILE A 308 22.88 1.51 9.56
N GLY A 309 23.78 1.00 8.74
CA GLY A 309 25.21 1.24 8.84
C GLY A 309 25.54 2.65 8.36
N GLU A 310 25.26 2.90 7.09
CA GLU A 310 25.52 4.17 6.42
C GLU A 310 24.37 4.59 5.51
N TRP A 311 24.28 5.88 5.21
CA TRP A 311 23.47 6.41 4.13
C TRP A 311 24.16 7.59 3.45
N ILE A 312 23.85 7.80 2.19
CA ILE A 312 24.35 8.92 1.40
C ILE A 312 23.17 9.63 0.73
N ILE A 313 23.15 10.96 0.85
CA ILE A 313 22.12 11.82 0.28
C ILE A 313 22.75 12.64 -0.84
N ARG A 314 22.14 12.62 -2.02
CA ARG A 314 22.55 13.45 -3.17
C ARG A 314 21.34 14.15 -3.79
N LYS A 315 21.56 15.38 -4.22
CA LYS A 315 20.59 16.07 -5.09
C LYS A 315 20.61 15.37 -6.46
N GLY A 316 19.42 15.14 -7.00
CA GLY A 316 19.22 14.57 -8.34
C GLY A 316 19.40 15.58 -9.45
#